data_45cbdc43695fa6c67e0d10b23005c342
#
_entry.id   45cbdc43695fa6c67e0d10b23005c342
#
_cell.length_a   1.000
_cell.length_b   1.000
_cell.length_c   1.000
_cell.angle_alpha   90.00
_cell.angle_beta   90.00
_cell.angle_gamma   90.00
#
_symmetry.space_group_name_H-M   'P 1'
#
loop_
_entity.id
_entity.type
_entity.pdbx_description
1 polymer ?
#
loop_
_entity_poly.entity_id
_entity_poly.type
_entity_poly.pdbx_seq_one_letter_code
_entity_poly.pdbx_strand_id
1 'polypeptide(L)'
;ILDSHDIPHPPLEAVFTVDEEIGMLGAVALDCTPLSSRIMLNLDSEDEGYLLVSCAGGATADVQIPVKWENTNEKASAYKLSVSHACGGHSGVEINKQSANASKVLGRVLNALANDFDMKLSTLSGGLKDNAIPTDAEAVVIFSDTDMSDISTPGHADIPANSAHASLQDLISKWNQIIRHECTHTDPDICITLEPVDLPAATMADTSTH
;
A
#
# COMPACT_ATOMS: atom_id res chain seq x y z
N ILE A 1 3.59 -42.05 -11.48
CA ILE A 1 2.44 -42.53 -12.27
C ILE A 1 2.85 -42.72 -13.74
N LEU A 2 3.39 -41.67 -14.38
CA LEU A 2 3.76 -41.74 -15.82
C LEU A 2 4.75 -42.86 -16.16
N ASP A 3 5.61 -43.25 -15.26
CA ASP A 3 6.60 -44.33 -15.42
C ASP A 3 6.19 -45.64 -14.76
N SER A 4 4.98 -45.72 -14.21
CA SER A 4 4.50 -46.94 -13.55
C SER A 4 3.79 -47.87 -14.54
N HIS A 5 4.17 -49.14 -14.48
CA HIS A 5 3.48 -50.21 -15.24
C HIS A 5 2.38 -50.89 -14.38
N ASP A 6 2.33 -50.60 -13.10
CA ASP A 6 1.44 -51.28 -12.15
C ASP A 6 0.17 -50.48 -11.83
N ILE A 7 0.14 -49.20 -12.22
CA ILE A 7 -1.00 -48.32 -11.99
C ILE A 7 -1.74 -48.13 -13.33
N PRO A 8 -2.96 -48.66 -13.46
CA PRO A 8 -3.75 -48.45 -14.65
C PRO A 8 -4.20 -46.98 -14.74
N HIS A 9 -3.90 -46.35 -15.87
CA HIS A 9 -4.28 -44.96 -16.13
C HIS A 9 -4.62 -44.75 -17.62
N PRO A 10 -5.47 -43.80 -17.98
CA PRO A 10 -5.67 -43.39 -19.37
C PRO A 10 -4.41 -42.69 -19.90
N PRO A 11 -4.36 -42.34 -21.19
CA PRO A 11 -3.32 -41.46 -21.70
C PRO A 11 -3.23 -40.16 -20.89
N LEU A 12 -2.01 -39.78 -20.49
CA LEU A 12 -1.72 -38.61 -19.69
C LEU A 12 -0.85 -37.66 -20.47
N GLU A 13 -1.15 -36.37 -20.37
CA GLU A 13 -0.32 -35.25 -20.85
C GLU A 13 0.16 -34.46 -19.63
N ALA A 14 1.46 -34.34 -19.44
CA ALA A 14 2.04 -33.56 -18.36
C ALA A 14 2.39 -32.15 -18.86
N VAL A 15 1.83 -31.15 -18.25
CA VAL A 15 2.09 -29.74 -18.57
C VAL A 15 2.81 -29.10 -17.40
N PHE A 16 3.98 -28.51 -17.68
CA PHE A 16 4.77 -27.77 -16.71
C PHE A 16 4.88 -26.31 -17.19
N THR A 17 4.55 -25.38 -16.31
CA THR A 17 4.67 -23.95 -16.60
C THR A 17 5.72 -23.31 -15.70
N VAL A 18 6.19 -22.13 -16.06
CA VAL A 18 7.16 -21.31 -15.31
C VAL A 18 6.48 -20.04 -14.82
N ASP A 19 7.16 -19.34 -13.90
CA ASP A 19 6.78 -17.99 -13.46
C ASP A 19 5.38 -17.92 -12.82
N GLU A 20 4.97 -18.92 -12.06
CA GLU A 20 3.72 -18.89 -11.31
C GLU A 20 3.71 -17.75 -10.31
N GLU A 21 4.79 -17.61 -9.50
CA GLU A 21 4.95 -16.63 -8.42
C GLU A 21 5.00 -15.16 -8.88
N ILE A 22 5.23 -14.92 -10.16
CA ILE A 22 5.30 -13.56 -10.73
C ILE A 22 4.17 -13.25 -11.72
N GLY A 23 3.05 -13.94 -11.56
CA GLY A 23 1.83 -13.70 -12.34
C GLY A 23 1.52 -14.76 -13.39
N MET A 24 1.98 -16.01 -13.20
CA MET A 24 1.67 -17.16 -14.05
C MET A 24 2.01 -16.95 -15.53
N LEU A 25 3.13 -16.26 -15.82
CA LEU A 25 3.49 -15.86 -17.19
C LEU A 25 3.61 -17.05 -18.14
N GLY A 26 4.15 -18.18 -17.68
CA GLY A 26 4.23 -19.40 -18.45
C GLY A 26 2.86 -20.00 -18.79
N ALA A 27 1.91 -19.96 -17.85
CA ALA A 27 0.55 -20.44 -18.08
C ALA A 27 -0.22 -19.54 -19.06
N VAL A 28 -0.05 -18.22 -18.96
CA VAL A 28 -0.66 -17.24 -19.89
C VAL A 28 -0.11 -17.42 -21.33
N ALA A 29 1.18 -17.72 -21.46
CA ALA A 29 1.84 -17.90 -22.76
C ALA A 29 1.69 -19.32 -23.35
N LEU A 30 1.06 -20.25 -22.63
CA LEU A 30 0.94 -21.65 -23.04
C LEU A 30 0.11 -21.78 -24.31
N ASP A 31 0.70 -22.37 -25.36
CA ASP A 31 -0.04 -22.85 -26.54
C ASP A 31 -0.74 -24.16 -26.21
N CYS A 32 -2.05 -24.12 -26.04
CA CYS A 32 -2.86 -25.32 -25.78
C CYS A 32 -3.26 -26.11 -27.04
N THR A 33 -2.87 -25.66 -28.24
CA THR A 33 -3.23 -26.32 -29.51
C THR A 33 -2.77 -27.77 -29.58
N PRO A 34 -1.56 -28.15 -29.08
CA PRO A 34 -1.09 -29.53 -29.11
C PRO A 34 -1.79 -30.46 -28.14
N LEU A 35 -2.50 -29.90 -27.11
CA LEU A 35 -3.12 -30.70 -26.07
C LEU A 35 -4.43 -31.34 -26.55
N SER A 36 -4.55 -32.63 -26.31
CA SER A 36 -5.72 -33.42 -26.67
C SER A 36 -6.64 -33.74 -25.48
N SER A 37 -6.10 -33.67 -24.28
CA SER A 37 -6.82 -33.92 -23.03
C SER A 37 -7.99 -32.95 -22.81
N ARG A 38 -9.09 -33.48 -22.22
CA ARG A 38 -10.30 -32.70 -21.93
C ARG A 38 -10.55 -32.54 -20.43
N ILE A 39 -9.73 -33.19 -19.60
CA ILE A 39 -9.79 -33.14 -18.15
C ILE A 39 -8.42 -32.65 -17.70
N MET A 40 -8.40 -31.59 -16.92
CA MET A 40 -7.21 -31.03 -16.30
C MET A 40 -7.26 -31.29 -14.79
N LEU A 41 -6.16 -31.83 -14.25
CA LEU A 41 -5.93 -31.95 -12.82
C LEU A 41 -4.78 -31.01 -12.46
N ASN A 42 -5.10 -29.95 -11.72
CA ASN A 42 -4.08 -29.08 -11.14
C ASN A 42 -3.64 -29.67 -9.79
N LEU A 43 -2.33 -29.93 -9.64
CA LEU A 43 -1.76 -30.58 -8.45
C LEU A 43 -1.13 -29.59 -7.45
N ASP A 44 -1.36 -28.32 -7.64
CA ASP A 44 -0.77 -27.23 -6.85
C ASP A 44 -1.59 -26.88 -5.57
N SER A 45 -2.55 -27.69 -5.21
CA SER A 45 -3.33 -27.49 -3.97
C SER A 45 -2.58 -28.08 -2.78
N GLU A 46 -2.44 -27.29 -1.69
CA GLU A 46 -1.72 -27.69 -0.48
C GLU A 46 -2.60 -28.46 0.52
N ASP A 47 -3.92 -28.32 0.44
CA ASP A 47 -4.85 -28.96 1.36
C ASP A 47 -5.14 -30.41 0.98
N GLU A 48 -4.66 -31.36 1.78
CA GLU A 48 -4.89 -32.78 1.58
C GLU A 48 -6.37 -33.14 1.79
N GLY A 49 -6.92 -33.93 0.85
CA GLY A 49 -8.29 -34.39 0.93
C GLY A 49 -9.35 -33.44 0.38
N TYR A 50 -8.95 -32.28 -0.16
CA TYR A 50 -9.85 -31.33 -0.78
C TYR A 50 -9.73 -31.36 -2.32
N LEU A 51 -10.86 -31.30 -3.01
CA LEU A 51 -10.95 -31.10 -4.44
C LEU A 51 -11.55 -29.72 -4.71
N LEU A 52 -10.71 -28.78 -5.15
CA LEU A 52 -11.15 -27.46 -5.57
C LEU A 52 -11.72 -27.55 -7.00
N VAL A 53 -12.98 -27.19 -7.17
CA VAL A 53 -13.70 -27.28 -8.46
C VAL A 53 -13.94 -25.92 -9.12
N SER A 54 -13.50 -24.86 -8.47
CA SER A 54 -13.60 -23.47 -8.98
C SER A 54 -12.52 -22.59 -8.36
N CYS A 55 -12.26 -21.46 -8.97
CA CYS A 55 -11.37 -20.42 -8.44
C CYS A 55 -12.07 -19.05 -8.50
N ALA A 56 -11.60 -18.12 -7.68
CA ALA A 56 -11.98 -16.71 -7.81
C ALA A 56 -11.36 -16.11 -9.07
N GLY A 57 -12.10 -15.22 -9.72
CA GLY A 57 -11.56 -14.37 -10.77
C GLY A 57 -10.90 -13.12 -10.15
N GLY A 58 -9.99 -12.51 -10.90
CA GLY A 58 -9.35 -11.26 -10.52
C GLY A 58 -9.20 -10.33 -11.72
N ALA A 59 -9.00 -9.05 -11.43
CA ALA A 59 -8.61 -8.04 -12.41
C ALA A 59 -7.65 -7.05 -11.75
N THR A 60 -6.59 -6.71 -12.47
CA THR A 60 -5.66 -5.67 -12.05
C THR A 60 -5.93 -4.40 -12.86
N ALA A 61 -6.07 -3.27 -12.18
CA ALA A 61 -6.19 -1.96 -12.79
C ALA A 61 -4.90 -1.17 -12.57
N ASP A 62 -4.25 -0.79 -13.65
CA ASP A 62 -3.08 0.08 -13.62
C ASP A 62 -3.54 1.53 -13.83
N VAL A 63 -3.50 2.32 -12.76
CA VAL A 63 -4.01 3.68 -12.74
C VAL A 63 -2.85 4.67 -12.79
N GLN A 64 -2.79 5.47 -13.86
CA GLN A 64 -1.79 6.51 -14.03
C GLN A 64 -2.41 7.89 -13.82
N ILE A 65 -1.94 8.61 -12.81
CA ILE A 65 -2.38 9.97 -12.52
C ILE A 65 -1.29 10.94 -12.96
N PRO A 66 -1.53 11.80 -13.97
CA PRO A 66 -0.54 12.79 -14.39
C PRO A 66 -0.34 13.84 -13.28
N VAL A 67 0.91 14.04 -12.88
CA VAL A 67 1.29 15.01 -11.86
C VAL A 67 2.06 16.14 -12.50
N LYS A 68 1.71 17.38 -12.17
CA LYS A 68 2.50 18.55 -12.50
C LYS A 68 3.48 18.81 -11.37
N TRP A 69 4.72 19.15 -11.72
CA TRP A 69 5.76 19.45 -10.76
C TRP A 69 6.07 20.93 -10.73
N GLU A 70 6.35 21.47 -9.56
CA GLU A 70 6.83 22.83 -9.36
C GLU A 70 8.03 22.83 -8.42
N ASN A 71 8.85 23.90 -8.49
CA ASN A 71 9.98 24.05 -7.58
C ASN A 71 9.48 24.31 -6.16
N THR A 72 10.12 23.67 -5.21
CA THR A 72 9.82 23.89 -3.79
C THR A 72 10.26 25.29 -3.37
N ASN A 73 9.46 25.94 -2.52
CA ASN A 73 9.84 27.22 -1.93
C ASN A 73 10.96 27.00 -0.90
N GLU A 74 12.07 27.77 -1.02
CA GLU A 74 13.21 27.68 -0.12
C GLU A 74 12.88 27.97 1.36
N LYS A 75 11.74 28.61 1.62
CA LYS A 75 11.22 28.91 2.98
C LYS A 75 10.19 27.91 3.48
N ALA A 76 10.24 26.68 3.01
CA ALA A 76 9.34 25.64 3.40
C ALA A 76 10.04 24.59 4.29
N SER A 77 9.27 23.86 5.09
CA SER A 77 9.77 22.76 5.91
C SER A 77 9.23 21.44 5.38
N ALA A 78 10.09 20.43 5.28
CA ALA A 78 9.73 19.12 4.78
C ALA A 78 9.77 18.06 5.87
N TYR A 79 8.80 17.15 5.83
CA TYR A 79 8.68 16.03 6.77
C TYR A 79 8.41 14.74 6.02
N LYS A 80 9.00 13.66 6.49
CA LYS A 80 8.64 12.31 6.09
C LYS A 80 7.59 11.76 7.05
N LEU A 81 6.42 11.49 6.53
CA LEU A 81 5.34 10.79 7.20
C LEU A 81 5.42 9.32 6.83
N SER A 82 5.55 8.44 7.81
CA SER A 82 5.64 7.00 7.58
C SER A 82 4.60 6.25 8.41
N VAL A 83 4.02 5.23 7.81
CA VAL A 83 3.24 4.20 8.50
C VAL A 83 4.02 2.90 8.38
N SER A 84 4.23 2.22 9.49
CA SER A 84 5.05 1.01 9.55
C SER A 84 4.52 -0.01 10.55
N HIS A 85 5.08 -1.21 10.53
CA HIS A 85 4.77 -2.31 11.44
C HIS A 85 3.32 -2.83 11.34
N ALA A 86 2.65 -2.64 10.20
CA ALA A 86 1.43 -3.39 9.93
C ALA A 86 1.77 -4.85 9.66
N CYS A 87 0.90 -5.77 10.06
CA CYS A 87 1.13 -7.21 9.93
C CYS A 87 1.13 -7.69 8.48
N GLY A 88 0.37 -7.02 7.61
CA GLY A 88 0.25 -7.43 6.21
C GLY A 88 -0.56 -8.70 6.03
N GLY A 89 -0.20 -9.47 5.00
CA GLY A 89 -0.83 -10.74 4.64
C GLY A 89 -1.19 -10.82 3.16
N HIS A 90 -1.63 -12.00 2.73
CA HIS A 90 -2.12 -12.19 1.37
C HIS A 90 -3.51 -11.55 1.19
N SER A 91 -3.66 -10.68 0.19
CA SER A 91 -4.89 -9.91 -0.03
C SER A 91 -6.12 -10.75 -0.42
N GLY A 92 -5.91 -12.00 -0.81
CA GLY A 92 -6.98 -12.98 -1.08
C GLY A 92 -7.27 -13.86 0.15
N VAL A 93 -6.42 -14.86 0.40
CA VAL A 93 -6.67 -15.92 1.39
C VAL A 93 -6.61 -15.45 2.85
N GLU A 94 -5.99 -14.30 3.13
CA GLU A 94 -5.86 -13.74 4.48
C GLU A 94 -6.67 -12.46 4.71
N ILE A 95 -7.47 -12.03 3.73
CA ILE A 95 -8.25 -10.79 3.83
C ILE A 95 -9.25 -10.82 5.01
N ASN A 96 -9.68 -12.00 5.41
CA ASN A 96 -10.56 -12.22 6.56
C ASN A 96 -9.90 -11.89 7.91
N LYS A 97 -8.56 -11.81 7.97
CA LYS A 97 -7.81 -11.39 9.17
C LYS A 97 -7.95 -9.89 9.42
N GLN A 98 -8.36 -9.13 8.41
CA GLN A 98 -8.58 -7.68 8.49
C GLN A 98 -7.34 -6.88 8.91
N SER A 99 -6.14 -7.34 8.53
CA SER A 99 -4.90 -6.61 8.75
C SER A 99 -4.96 -5.20 8.19
N ALA A 100 -4.33 -4.26 8.87
CA ALA A 100 -4.25 -2.88 8.42
C ALA A 100 -3.49 -2.78 7.10
N ASN A 101 -3.99 -1.92 6.22
CA ASN A 101 -3.31 -1.56 4.99
C ASN A 101 -2.59 -0.22 5.20
N ALA A 102 -1.26 -0.24 5.28
CA ALA A 102 -0.46 0.94 5.57
C ALA A 102 -0.71 2.10 4.59
N SER A 103 -0.92 1.82 3.31
CA SER A 103 -1.24 2.85 2.30
C SER A 103 -2.59 3.52 2.57
N LYS A 104 -3.61 2.77 3.03
CA LYS A 104 -4.90 3.34 3.43
C LYS A 104 -4.78 4.19 4.69
N VAL A 105 -4.00 3.73 5.67
CA VAL A 105 -3.74 4.50 6.91
C VAL A 105 -3.02 5.79 6.57
N LEU A 106 -1.95 5.73 5.75
CA LEU A 106 -1.23 6.92 5.28
C LEU A 106 -2.17 7.91 4.59
N GLY A 107 -3.02 7.45 3.67
CA GLY A 107 -3.98 8.29 2.97
C GLY A 107 -4.97 8.99 3.91
N ARG A 108 -5.42 8.33 4.99
CA ARG A 108 -6.29 8.94 6.01
C ARG A 108 -5.57 10.06 6.76
N VAL A 109 -4.32 9.85 7.13
CA VAL A 109 -3.51 10.87 7.82
C VAL A 109 -3.19 12.04 6.90
N LEU A 110 -2.79 11.78 5.64
CA LEU A 110 -2.55 12.82 4.65
C LEU A 110 -3.80 13.66 4.40
N ASN A 111 -4.97 13.03 4.29
CA ASN A 111 -6.23 13.77 4.15
C ASN A 111 -6.54 14.65 5.37
N ALA A 112 -6.26 14.19 6.57
CA ALA A 112 -6.43 15.02 7.77
C ALA A 112 -5.45 16.20 7.79
N LEU A 113 -4.18 15.96 7.45
CA LEU A 113 -3.19 17.03 7.32
C LEU A 113 -3.59 18.07 6.27
N ALA A 114 -4.08 17.64 5.10
CA ALA A 114 -4.51 18.53 4.03
C ALA A 114 -5.75 19.37 4.37
N ASN A 115 -6.57 18.93 5.32
CA ASN A 115 -7.71 19.72 5.81
C ASN A 115 -7.31 20.79 6.83
N ASP A 116 -6.25 20.54 7.60
CA ASP A 116 -5.84 21.42 8.69
C ASP A 116 -4.66 22.33 8.29
N PHE A 117 -3.91 21.99 7.24
CA PHE A 117 -2.70 22.70 6.80
C PHE A 117 -2.66 22.83 5.28
N ASP A 118 -2.09 23.93 4.77
CA ASP A 118 -1.73 24.05 3.37
C ASP A 118 -0.45 23.24 3.11
N MET A 119 -0.62 21.95 2.81
CA MET A 119 0.48 21.06 2.56
C MET A 119 0.61 20.70 1.09
N LYS A 120 1.84 20.48 0.65
CA LYS A 120 2.16 19.91 -0.66
C LYS A 120 2.83 18.57 -0.51
N LEU A 121 2.61 17.70 -1.50
CA LEU A 121 3.18 16.38 -1.55
C LEU A 121 4.39 16.37 -2.47
N SER A 122 5.51 15.77 -2.04
CA SER A 122 6.69 15.58 -2.89
C SER A 122 6.83 14.12 -3.34
N THR A 123 6.73 13.18 -2.41
CA THR A 123 6.80 11.75 -2.73
C THR A 123 5.70 10.99 -2.03
N LEU A 124 5.27 9.89 -2.65
CA LEU A 124 4.32 8.95 -2.06
C LEU A 124 4.73 7.55 -2.50
N SER A 125 4.91 6.65 -1.56
CA SER A 125 5.23 5.25 -1.84
C SER A 125 4.57 4.32 -0.82
N GLY A 126 4.31 3.08 -1.23
CA GLY A 126 3.75 2.03 -0.38
C GLY A 126 3.26 0.85 -1.19
N GLY A 127 3.31 -0.34 -0.57
CA GLY A 127 2.99 -1.60 -1.21
C GLY A 127 4.09 -2.09 -2.15
N LEU A 128 4.31 -3.40 -2.18
CA LEU A 128 5.36 -4.04 -2.98
C LEU A 128 4.77 -4.97 -4.05
N LYS A 129 3.63 -5.59 -3.77
CA LYS A 129 2.98 -6.57 -4.65
C LYS A 129 1.47 -6.34 -4.63
N ASP A 130 0.80 -6.62 -5.72
CA ASP A 130 -0.64 -6.49 -5.89
C ASP A 130 -1.45 -7.50 -5.04
N ASN A 131 -0.86 -8.64 -4.72
CA ASN A 131 -1.45 -9.68 -3.87
C ASN A 131 -1.06 -9.59 -2.38
N ALA A 132 -0.30 -8.59 -1.96
CA ALA A 132 0.12 -8.40 -0.57
C ALA A 132 -0.48 -7.12 0.05
N ILE A 133 -1.06 -7.23 1.25
CA ILE A 133 -1.52 -6.08 2.01
C ILE A 133 -0.30 -5.26 2.43
N PRO A 134 -0.20 -3.96 2.10
CA PRO A 134 0.95 -3.13 2.44
C PRO A 134 1.23 -3.06 3.94
N THR A 135 2.45 -3.40 4.34
CA THR A 135 2.95 -3.30 5.72
C THR A 135 3.49 -1.94 6.05
N ASP A 136 3.99 -1.25 5.02
CA ASP A 136 4.67 0.03 5.14
C ASP A 136 4.20 0.97 4.02
N ALA A 137 4.15 2.27 4.35
CA ALA A 137 3.89 3.33 3.38
C ALA A 137 4.51 4.64 3.88
N GLU A 138 4.98 5.47 2.96
CA GLU A 138 5.60 6.75 3.30
C GLU A 138 5.26 7.86 2.30
N ALA A 139 5.30 9.08 2.78
CA ALA A 139 5.16 10.29 1.99
C ALA A 139 6.12 11.37 2.48
N VAL A 140 6.62 12.19 1.57
CA VAL A 140 7.29 13.45 1.93
C VAL A 140 6.31 14.60 1.69
N VAL A 141 5.98 15.29 2.77
CA VAL A 141 5.06 16.43 2.81
C VAL A 141 5.81 17.71 3.10
N ILE A 142 5.36 18.81 2.51
CA ILE A 142 5.99 20.11 2.57
C ILE A 142 4.96 21.12 3.07
N PHE A 143 5.33 21.91 4.06
CA PHE A 143 4.53 22.99 4.61
C PHE A 143 5.23 24.33 4.37
N SER A 144 4.51 25.38 4.00
CA SER A 144 5.07 26.73 3.89
C SER A 144 5.32 27.32 5.29
N ASP A 145 6.37 28.16 5.44
CA ASP A 145 6.64 28.80 6.72
C ASP A 145 5.52 29.74 7.18
N THR A 146 4.71 30.25 6.24
CA THR A 146 3.52 31.04 6.55
C THR A 146 2.45 30.21 7.25
N ASP A 147 2.29 28.96 6.84
CA ASP A 147 1.32 28.05 7.45
C ASP A 147 1.78 27.56 8.81
N MET A 148 3.09 27.43 8.99
CA MET A 148 3.71 27.08 10.25
C MET A 148 3.65 28.24 11.28
N SER A 149 3.46 29.49 10.83
CA SER A 149 3.32 30.67 11.70
C SER A 149 1.86 31.04 12.03
N ASP A 150 0.90 30.64 11.17
CA ASP A 150 -0.51 31.08 11.24
C ASP A 150 -1.46 30.09 11.92
N ILE A 151 -0.95 29.04 12.58
CA ILE A 151 -1.80 28.22 13.46
C ILE A 151 -2.06 28.98 14.75
N SER A 152 -2.51 30.22 14.62
CA SER A 152 -3.12 30.98 15.71
C SER A 152 -4.61 30.70 15.70
N THR A 153 -5.07 29.90 16.64
CA THR A 153 -6.47 29.97 17.10
C THR A 153 -6.91 31.42 17.17
N PRO A 154 -8.13 31.80 16.75
CA PRO A 154 -8.60 33.18 16.86
C PRO A 154 -8.49 33.65 18.30
N GLY A 155 -7.50 34.48 18.60
CA GLY A 155 -7.35 35.10 19.93
C GLY A 155 -5.97 35.12 20.59
N HIS A 156 -4.93 34.51 19.99
CA HIS A 156 -3.57 34.54 20.55
C HIS A 156 -2.55 35.01 19.49
N ALA A 157 -2.22 36.28 19.55
CA ALA A 157 -1.02 36.84 18.95
C ALA A 157 0.19 36.42 19.81
N ASP A 158 1.28 36.00 19.19
CA ASP A 158 2.56 35.56 19.75
C ASP A 158 2.69 34.05 20.11
N ILE A 159 2.59 33.19 19.09
CA ILE A 159 3.03 31.80 19.22
C ILE A 159 4.29 31.60 18.37
N PRO A 160 5.45 31.20 18.93
CA PRO A 160 6.69 31.01 18.20
C PRO A 160 6.59 29.84 17.22
N ALA A 161 7.37 29.85 16.12
CA ALA A 161 7.42 28.79 15.07
C ALA A 161 7.56 27.35 15.63
N ASN A 162 8.00 27.20 16.86
CA ASN A 162 8.08 25.92 17.57
C ASN A 162 6.69 25.31 17.91
N SER A 163 5.61 26.09 17.85
CA SER A 163 4.25 25.67 18.19
C SER A 163 3.55 24.92 17.04
N ALA A 164 3.86 25.23 15.81
CA ALA A 164 3.29 24.52 14.65
C ALA A 164 3.84 23.09 14.54
N HIS A 165 5.14 22.91 14.81
CA HIS A 165 5.72 21.58 14.92
C HIS A 165 5.08 20.77 16.08
N ALA A 166 4.83 21.39 17.23
CA ALA A 166 4.10 20.75 18.32
C ALA A 166 2.69 20.35 17.90
N SER A 167 1.96 21.20 17.17
CA SER A 167 0.63 20.91 16.65
C SER A 167 0.62 19.74 15.65
N LEU A 168 1.63 19.62 14.77
CA LEU A 168 1.80 18.48 13.89
C LEU A 168 2.06 17.18 14.67
N GLN A 169 2.94 17.23 15.67
CA GLN A 169 3.24 16.07 16.52
C GLN A 169 2.03 15.64 17.35
N ASP A 170 1.23 16.58 17.82
CA ASP A 170 -0.02 16.30 18.55
C ASP A 170 -1.03 15.60 17.64
N LEU A 171 -1.16 16.04 16.38
CA LEU A 171 -2.02 15.41 15.39
C LEU A 171 -1.56 13.96 15.10
N ILE A 172 -0.27 13.74 14.90
CA ILE A 172 0.29 12.40 14.68
C ILE A 172 0.09 11.50 15.90
N SER A 173 0.29 12.05 17.11
CA SER A 173 0.03 11.33 18.37
C SER A 173 -1.43 10.90 18.49
N LYS A 174 -2.37 11.78 18.13
CA LYS A 174 -3.80 11.48 18.08
C LYS A 174 -4.11 10.38 17.06
N TRP A 175 -3.52 10.45 15.85
CA TRP A 175 -3.71 9.43 14.83
C TRP A 175 -3.12 8.08 15.25
N ASN A 176 -1.97 8.06 15.92
CA ASN A 176 -1.42 6.82 16.50
C ASN A 176 -2.40 6.19 17.50
N GLN A 177 -3.04 6.99 18.35
CA GLN A 177 -4.04 6.48 19.31
C GLN A 177 -5.25 5.89 18.57
N ILE A 178 -5.78 6.61 17.55
CA ILE A 178 -6.93 6.15 16.76
C ILE A 178 -6.61 4.82 16.07
N ILE A 179 -5.50 4.75 15.33
CA ILE A 179 -5.15 3.57 14.55
C ILE A 179 -4.82 2.38 15.44
N ARG A 180 -4.09 2.57 16.53
CA ARG A 180 -3.83 1.51 17.51
C ARG A 180 -5.11 1.00 18.17
N HIS A 181 -6.09 1.87 18.42
CA HIS A 181 -7.38 1.43 18.94
C HIS A 181 -8.18 0.63 17.91
N GLU A 182 -8.21 1.09 16.65
CA GLU A 182 -8.89 0.38 15.56
C GLU A 182 -8.26 -0.98 15.27
N CYS A 183 -6.93 -1.07 15.33
CA CYS A 183 -6.15 -2.25 14.93
C CYS A 183 -5.59 -3.03 16.13
N THR A 184 -6.12 -2.86 17.34
CA THR A 184 -5.58 -3.46 18.58
C THR A 184 -5.35 -4.97 18.48
N HIS A 185 -6.19 -5.68 17.75
CA HIS A 185 -6.13 -7.15 17.65
C HIS A 185 -5.44 -7.65 16.39
N THR A 186 -5.39 -6.84 15.35
CA THR A 186 -4.83 -7.23 14.04
C THR A 186 -3.40 -6.73 13.84
N ASP A 187 -3.12 -5.52 14.27
CA ASP A 187 -1.84 -4.83 14.04
C ASP A 187 -1.42 -4.02 15.29
N PRO A 188 -1.11 -4.68 16.43
CA PRO A 188 -0.87 -4.00 17.70
C PRO A 188 0.35 -3.06 17.68
N ASP A 189 1.31 -3.35 16.80
CA ASP A 189 2.57 -2.61 16.70
C ASP A 189 2.55 -1.50 15.63
N ILE A 190 1.43 -1.33 14.92
CA ILE A 190 1.32 -0.32 13.86
C ILE A 190 1.65 1.07 14.40
N CYS A 191 2.48 1.80 13.66
CA CYS A 191 3.04 3.07 14.08
C CYS A 191 3.03 4.10 12.96
N ILE A 192 2.71 5.33 13.32
CA ILE A 192 2.79 6.51 12.44
C ILE A 192 3.86 7.42 12.99
N THR A 193 4.85 7.79 12.16
CA THR A 193 5.93 8.71 12.52
C THR A 193 5.96 9.90 11.59
N LEU A 194 6.42 11.04 12.09
CA LEU A 194 6.67 12.26 11.32
C LEU A 194 8.06 12.77 11.68
N GLU A 195 8.97 12.77 10.72
CA GLU A 195 10.36 13.14 10.92
C GLU A 195 10.76 14.28 9.97
N PRO A 196 11.48 15.29 10.44
CA PRO A 196 12.01 16.33 9.54
C PRO A 196 13.01 15.72 8.57
N VAL A 197 12.96 16.18 7.31
CA VAL A 197 13.89 15.76 6.26
C VAL A 197 14.38 16.97 5.48
N ASP A 198 15.44 16.78 4.69
CA ASP A 198 15.92 17.80 3.80
C ASP A 198 14.84 18.20 2.79
N LEU A 199 14.78 19.49 2.50
CA LEU A 199 13.79 20.05 1.58
C LEU A 199 14.02 19.51 0.17
N PRO A 200 13.06 18.79 -0.44
CA PRO A 200 13.20 18.32 -1.81
C PRO A 200 13.14 19.46 -2.82
N ALA A 201 13.82 19.31 -3.95
CA ALA A 201 13.88 20.35 -4.99
C ALA A 201 12.53 20.61 -5.68
N ALA A 202 11.64 19.61 -5.68
CA ALA A 202 10.36 19.70 -6.37
C ALA A 202 9.22 19.14 -5.52
N THR A 203 8.03 19.68 -5.71
CA THR A 203 6.78 19.27 -5.12
C THR A 203 5.69 19.12 -6.18
N MET A 204 4.68 18.34 -5.89
CA MET A 204 3.49 18.20 -6.74
C MET A 204 2.68 19.49 -6.67
N ALA A 205 2.37 20.07 -7.82
CA ALA A 205 1.48 21.22 -7.90
C ALA A 205 0.06 20.82 -7.49
N ASP A 206 -0.63 21.72 -6.83
CA ASP A 206 -2.05 21.52 -6.52
C ASP A 206 -2.86 21.40 -7.82
N THR A 207 -3.59 20.29 -7.96
CA THR A 207 -4.48 20.04 -9.11
C THR A 207 -5.91 20.49 -8.87
N SER A 208 -6.20 21.09 -7.72
CA SER A 208 -7.58 21.47 -7.31
C SER A 208 -8.18 22.67 -8.02
N THR A 209 -7.51 23.22 -9.04
CA THR A 209 -7.97 24.40 -9.80
C THR A 209 -8.42 24.11 -11.23
N HIS A 210 -9.09 23.00 -11.47
CA HIS A 210 -9.84 22.85 -12.76
C HIS A 210 -11.07 22.00 -12.60
#